data_5d539b4c91fc7b0d1a6e3ae901b915de
#
_entry.id   5d539b4c91fc7b0d1a6e3ae901b915de
#
_cell.length_a   1.000
_cell.length_b   1.000
_cell.length_c   1.000
_cell.angle_alpha   90.00
_cell.angle_beta   90.00
_cell.angle_gamma   90.00
#
_symmetry.space_group_name_H-M   'P 1'
#
loop_
_entity.id
_entity.type
_entity.pdbx_description
1 polymer ?
#
loop_
_entity_poly.entity_id
_entity_poly.type
_entity_poly.pdbx_seq_one_letter_code
_entity_poly.pdbx_strand_id
1 'polypeptide(L)'
;MSDRVRDAMIPEPRTLHAAASAQEAGEHLVDPEVRAVFVSEGRQFLGVITRKTLVREVVAAGRDPRETRVGEIAEPPRWTIDSELPLDEAFRFLEEHDAERVPVTEDGKLVGVLSRSVLRRRLAEDDAPLDGDEGRAAY
;
A
#
# COMPACT_ATOMS: atom_id res chain seq x y z
N MET A 1 23.98 -9.79 0.07
CA MET A 1 23.10 -9.73 1.22
C MET A 1 21.65 -9.85 0.78
N SER A 2 20.94 -10.67 1.43
CA SER A 2 19.61 -11.02 0.93
C SER A 2 18.52 -10.42 1.79
N ASP A 3 18.37 -9.12 1.66
CA ASP A 3 17.22 -8.47 2.27
C ASP A 3 15.94 -8.96 1.61
N ARG A 4 14.92 -9.05 2.41
CA ARG A 4 13.59 -9.44 1.97
C ARG A 4 12.66 -8.24 1.96
N VAL A 5 11.54 -8.39 1.29
CA VAL A 5 10.52 -7.35 1.27
C VAL A 5 10.16 -6.89 2.68
N ARG A 6 10.05 -7.83 3.62
CA ARG A 6 9.70 -7.49 5.00
C ARG A 6 10.67 -6.49 5.63
N ASP A 7 11.91 -6.46 5.16
CA ASP A 7 12.93 -5.59 5.75
C ASP A 7 12.82 -4.16 5.27
N ALA A 8 12.08 -3.92 4.19
CA ALA A 8 11.98 -2.60 3.58
C ALA A 8 10.55 -2.08 3.48
N MET A 9 9.56 -2.90 3.79
CA MET A 9 8.16 -2.48 3.70
C MET A 9 7.81 -1.51 4.80
N ILE A 10 6.75 -0.73 4.57
CA ILE A 10 6.14 0.10 5.60
C ILE A 10 5.16 -0.81 6.34
N PRO A 11 5.40 -1.10 7.63
CA PRO A 11 4.54 -2.03 8.36
C PRO A 11 3.24 -1.38 8.81
N GLU A 12 2.28 -2.21 9.17
CA GLU A 12 1.03 -1.80 9.79
C GLU A 12 0.32 -0.69 9.03
N PRO A 13 -0.05 -0.94 7.76
CA PRO A 13 -0.76 0.06 6.99
C PRO A 13 -2.14 0.32 7.60
N ARG A 14 -2.69 1.51 7.32
CA ARG A 14 -4.00 1.88 7.84
C ARG A 14 -5.06 0.95 7.27
N THR A 15 -5.72 0.20 8.15
CA THR A 15 -6.62 -0.88 7.75
C THR A 15 -7.95 -0.76 8.46
N LEU A 16 -9.04 -1.02 7.73
CA LEU A 16 -10.38 -1.08 8.28
C LEU A 16 -10.96 -2.47 8.08
N HIS A 17 -11.84 -2.86 9.00
CA HIS A 17 -12.60 -4.09 8.83
C HIS A 17 -13.64 -3.89 7.73
N ALA A 18 -13.95 -4.95 7.01
CA ALA A 18 -14.89 -4.90 5.88
C ALA A 18 -16.26 -4.35 6.25
N ALA A 19 -16.67 -4.44 7.51
CA ALA A 19 -17.96 -3.95 7.97
C ALA A 19 -17.96 -2.46 8.31
N ALA A 20 -16.80 -1.81 8.30
CA ALA A 20 -16.73 -0.37 8.55
C ALA A 20 -17.42 0.41 7.44
N SER A 21 -17.85 1.62 7.74
CA SER A 21 -18.57 2.42 6.76
C SER A 21 -17.65 3.16 5.80
N ALA A 22 -18.17 3.49 4.63
CA ALA A 22 -17.43 4.32 3.68
C ALA A 22 -17.13 5.69 4.29
N GLN A 23 -18.01 6.20 5.17
CA GLN A 23 -17.76 7.45 5.86
C GLN A 23 -16.49 7.36 6.69
N GLU A 24 -16.30 6.26 7.39
CA GLU A 24 -15.09 6.07 8.21
C GLU A 24 -13.84 6.07 7.34
N ALA A 25 -13.90 5.41 6.18
CA ALA A 25 -12.79 5.44 5.24
C ALA A 25 -12.52 6.86 4.78
N GLY A 26 -13.59 7.62 4.51
CA GLY A 26 -13.46 9.02 4.12
C GLY A 26 -12.78 9.86 5.18
N GLU A 27 -13.10 9.59 6.44
CA GLU A 27 -12.48 10.32 7.55
C GLU A 27 -10.96 10.13 7.58
N HIS A 28 -10.52 8.90 7.28
CA HIS A 28 -9.08 8.65 7.18
C HIS A 28 -8.46 9.37 5.98
N LEU A 29 -9.20 9.43 4.88
CA LEU A 29 -8.67 9.99 3.64
C LEU A 29 -8.74 11.50 3.56
N VAL A 30 -9.31 12.15 4.58
CA VAL A 30 -9.25 13.62 4.70
C VAL A 30 -7.81 14.07 4.86
N ASP A 31 -6.99 13.27 5.55
CA ASP A 31 -5.58 13.56 5.71
C ASP A 31 -4.88 13.36 4.36
N PRO A 32 -4.27 14.44 3.79
CA PRO A 32 -3.65 14.31 2.46
C PRO A 32 -2.47 13.35 2.44
N GLU A 33 -1.89 13.03 3.60
CA GLU A 33 -0.79 12.07 3.66
C GLU A 33 -1.29 10.63 3.52
N VAL A 34 -2.58 10.40 3.76
CA VAL A 34 -3.16 9.07 3.64
C VAL A 34 -3.62 8.89 2.21
N ARG A 35 -2.98 7.98 1.48
CA ARG A 35 -3.31 7.77 0.07
C ARG A 35 -4.32 6.66 -0.13
N ALA A 36 -4.36 5.72 0.79
CA ALA A 36 -5.25 4.57 0.68
C ALA A 36 -5.55 4.03 2.06
N VAL A 37 -6.71 3.40 2.18
CA VAL A 37 -7.09 2.65 3.37
C VAL A 37 -7.28 1.22 2.92
N PHE A 38 -6.71 0.28 3.64
CA PHE A 38 -6.78 -1.11 3.28
C PHE A 38 -7.95 -1.76 4.01
N VAL A 39 -8.56 -2.75 3.37
CA VAL A 39 -9.75 -3.41 3.91
C VAL A 39 -9.47 -4.88 4.07
N SER A 40 -9.73 -5.40 5.26
CA SER A 40 -9.54 -6.81 5.56
C SER A 40 -10.74 -7.35 6.31
N GLU A 41 -10.94 -8.65 6.21
CA GLU A 41 -11.96 -9.35 6.99
C GLU A 41 -11.26 -10.51 7.68
N GLY A 42 -11.16 -10.43 9.02
CA GLY A 42 -10.34 -11.37 9.74
C GLY A 42 -8.90 -11.28 9.27
N ARG A 43 -8.35 -12.39 8.82
CA ARG A 43 -6.98 -12.43 8.31
C ARG A 43 -6.88 -12.17 6.82
N GLN A 44 -8.04 -12.12 6.14
CA GLN A 44 -8.03 -12.02 4.70
C GLN A 44 -8.01 -10.57 4.25
N PHE A 45 -7.01 -10.22 3.45
CA PHE A 45 -6.92 -8.91 2.82
C PHE A 45 -7.87 -8.88 1.63
N LEU A 46 -8.80 -7.91 1.61
CA LEU A 46 -9.82 -7.84 0.58
C LEU A 46 -9.50 -6.82 -0.50
N GLY A 47 -8.97 -5.67 -0.13
CA GLY A 47 -8.73 -4.65 -1.14
C GLY A 47 -8.43 -3.29 -0.55
N VAL A 48 -8.59 -2.27 -1.39
CA VAL A 48 -8.11 -0.93 -1.12
C VAL A 48 -9.22 0.08 -1.39
N ILE A 49 -9.30 1.11 -0.56
CA ILE A 49 -10.17 2.27 -0.76
C ILE A 49 -9.29 3.49 -0.96
N THR A 50 -9.48 4.19 -2.06
CA THR A 50 -8.81 5.47 -2.31
C THR A 50 -9.86 6.56 -2.43
N ARG A 51 -9.43 7.81 -2.56
CA ARG A 51 -10.37 8.91 -2.80
C ARG A 51 -11.18 8.67 -4.07
N LYS A 52 -10.51 8.16 -5.09
CA LYS A 52 -11.19 7.83 -6.35
C LYS A 52 -12.26 6.77 -6.14
N THR A 53 -11.97 5.77 -5.31
CA THR A 53 -12.95 4.73 -4.99
C THR A 53 -14.20 5.35 -4.40
N LEU A 54 -14.02 6.25 -3.43
CA LEU A 54 -15.17 6.88 -2.77
C LEU A 54 -15.97 7.75 -3.73
N VAL A 55 -15.28 8.50 -4.58
CA VAL A 55 -15.96 9.34 -5.56
C VAL A 55 -16.79 8.48 -6.51
N ARG A 56 -16.21 7.41 -7.03
CA ARG A 56 -16.87 6.58 -8.02
C ARG A 56 -17.97 5.71 -7.41
N GLU A 57 -17.68 5.07 -6.29
CA GLU A 57 -18.58 4.05 -5.75
C GLU A 57 -19.60 4.59 -4.75
N VAL A 58 -19.37 5.77 -4.21
CA VAL A 58 -20.26 6.35 -3.21
C VAL A 58 -20.90 7.63 -3.74
N VAL A 59 -20.08 8.63 -4.07
CA VAL A 59 -20.61 9.94 -4.47
C VAL A 59 -21.35 9.85 -5.80
N ALA A 60 -20.67 9.36 -6.85
CA ALA A 60 -21.27 9.27 -8.18
C ALA A 60 -22.39 8.25 -8.24
N ALA A 61 -22.31 7.23 -7.40
CA ALA A 61 -23.32 6.18 -7.37
C ALA A 61 -24.56 6.57 -6.54
N GLY A 62 -24.49 7.70 -5.84
CA GLY A 62 -25.60 8.16 -5.03
C GLY A 62 -25.84 7.35 -3.77
N ARG A 63 -24.81 6.71 -3.25
CA ARG A 63 -24.96 5.88 -2.05
C ARG A 63 -24.71 6.69 -0.80
N ASP A 64 -25.33 6.26 0.30
CA ASP A 64 -25.13 6.89 1.60
C ASP A 64 -23.81 6.34 2.19
N PRO A 65 -22.83 7.19 2.46
CA PRO A 65 -21.55 6.71 2.99
C PRO A 65 -21.67 6.05 4.36
N ARG A 66 -22.70 6.39 5.14
CA ARG A 66 -22.91 5.77 6.45
C ARG A 66 -23.49 4.37 6.34
N GLU A 67 -24.17 4.08 5.23
CA GLU A 67 -24.84 2.81 5.02
C GLU A 67 -24.05 1.88 4.10
N THR A 68 -22.99 2.38 3.49
CA THR A 68 -22.16 1.60 2.58
C THR A 68 -20.97 1.03 3.33
N ARG A 69 -20.77 -0.28 3.26
CA ARG A 69 -19.64 -0.92 3.93
C ARG A 69 -18.43 -0.92 3.03
N VAL A 70 -17.27 -0.71 3.62
CA VAL A 70 -16.03 -0.66 2.82
C VAL A 70 -15.77 -1.97 2.09
N GLY A 71 -16.19 -3.11 2.68
CA GLY A 71 -16.04 -4.40 2.00
C GLY A 71 -16.81 -4.51 0.70
N GLU A 72 -17.86 -3.72 0.52
CA GLU A 72 -18.66 -3.75 -0.71
C GLU A 72 -18.01 -2.99 -1.84
N ILE A 73 -17.16 -2.01 -1.53
CA ILE A 73 -16.62 -1.11 -2.53
C ILE A 73 -15.09 -1.19 -2.66
N ALA A 74 -14.45 -1.93 -1.77
CA ALA A 74 -12.99 -2.08 -1.82
C ALA A 74 -12.56 -2.66 -3.17
N GLU A 75 -11.55 -2.06 -3.76
CA GLU A 75 -11.02 -2.54 -5.03
C GLU A 75 -9.99 -3.62 -4.75
N PRO A 76 -10.13 -4.80 -5.35
CA PRO A 76 -9.10 -5.83 -5.19
C PRO A 76 -7.77 -5.27 -5.66
N PRO A 77 -6.68 -5.59 -4.98
CA PRO A 77 -5.38 -5.09 -5.41
C PRO A 77 -5.01 -5.70 -6.75
N ARG A 78 -4.34 -4.91 -7.58
CA ARG A 78 -3.89 -5.39 -8.85
C ARG A 78 -2.81 -6.45 -8.67
N TRP A 79 -1.91 -6.21 -7.72
CA TRP A 79 -0.85 -7.14 -7.37
C TRP A 79 -0.63 -7.12 -5.87
N THR A 80 -0.12 -8.23 -5.35
CA THR A 80 0.43 -8.28 -4.00
C THR A 80 1.81 -8.90 -4.09
N ILE A 81 2.63 -8.62 -3.10
CA ILE A 81 3.97 -9.16 -3.04
C ILE A 81 4.14 -9.88 -1.70
N ASP A 82 4.77 -11.03 -1.73
CA ASP A 82 5.02 -11.80 -0.52
C ASP A 82 6.16 -11.18 0.29
N SER A 83 6.01 -11.18 1.60
CA SER A 83 6.98 -10.59 2.51
C SER A 83 8.35 -11.26 2.45
N GLU A 84 8.41 -12.50 2.00
CA GLU A 84 9.66 -13.25 1.92
C GLU A 84 10.39 -13.09 0.59
N LEU A 85 9.79 -12.42 -0.37
CA LEU A 85 10.42 -12.23 -1.68
C LEU A 85 11.73 -11.45 -1.51
N PRO A 86 12.79 -11.85 -2.22
CA PRO A 86 14.03 -11.07 -2.19
C PRO A 86 13.80 -9.65 -2.69
N LEU A 87 14.45 -8.70 -2.06
CA LEU A 87 14.18 -7.30 -2.30
C LEU A 87 14.48 -6.84 -3.72
N ASP A 88 15.56 -7.37 -4.31
CA ASP A 88 15.91 -7.02 -5.69
C ASP A 88 14.88 -7.54 -6.68
N GLU A 89 14.30 -8.71 -6.42
CA GLU A 89 13.24 -9.23 -7.27
C GLU A 89 11.98 -8.39 -7.15
N ALA A 90 11.67 -7.94 -5.94
CA ALA A 90 10.52 -7.07 -5.72
C ALA A 90 10.67 -5.74 -6.46
N PHE A 91 11.87 -5.16 -6.41
CA PHE A 91 12.12 -3.91 -7.11
C PHE A 91 11.95 -4.08 -8.62
N ARG A 92 12.47 -5.18 -9.15
CA ARG A 92 12.32 -5.49 -10.57
C ARG A 92 10.84 -5.61 -10.94
N PHE A 93 10.07 -6.28 -10.09
CA PHE A 93 8.64 -6.42 -10.30
C PHE A 93 7.95 -5.05 -10.38
N LEU A 94 8.26 -4.16 -9.43
CA LEU A 94 7.67 -2.84 -9.41
C LEU A 94 8.04 -2.02 -10.64
N GLU A 95 9.28 -2.16 -11.10
CA GLU A 95 9.74 -1.46 -12.31
C GLU A 95 9.05 -1.99 -13.55
N GLU A 96 8.95 -3.30 -13.67
CA GLU A 96 8.34 -3.92 -14.85
C GLU A 96 6.86 -3.57 -14.99
N HIS A 97 6.16 -3.43 -13.88
CA HIS A 97 4.73 -3.16 -13.89
C HIS A 97 4.41 -1.69 -13.66
N ASP A 98 5.44 -0.85 -13.59
CA ASP A 98 5.28 0.58 -13.32
C ASP A 98 4.39 0.80 -12.10
N ALA A 99 4.61 0.01 -11.08
CA ALA A 99 3.83 0.09 -9.84
C ALA A 99 4.58 0.91 -8.82
N GLU A 100 3.89 1.86 -8.18
CA GLU A 100 4.52 2.71 -7.19
C GLU A 100 4.38 2.14 -5.78
N ARG A 101 3.21 1.56 -5.48
CA ARG A 101 2.92 0.99 -4.17
C ARG A 101 2.22 -0.33 -4.35
N VAL A 102 2.65 -1.34 -3.59
CA VAL A 102 2.06 -2.66 -3.67
C VAL A 102 1.87 -3.20 -2.26
N PRO A 103 0.69 -3.73 -1.96
CA PRO A 103 0.46 -4.38 -0.67
C PRO A 103 1.35 -5.60 -0.50
N VAL A 104 1.85 -5.79 0.70
CA VAL A 104 2.67 -6.94 1.06
C VAL A 104 1.83 -7.88 1.91
N THR A 105 1.80 -9.13 1.51
CA THR A 105 1.02 -10.14 2.23
C THR A 105 1.89 -11.27 2.71
N GLU A 106 1.39 -11.95 3.73
CA GLU A 106 2.01 -13.15 4.27
C GLU A 106 0.86 -14.09 4.60
N ASP A 107 0.79 -15.21 3.88
CA ASP A 107 -0.31 -16.17 4.02
C ASP A 107 -1.68 -15.51 3.86
N GLY A 108 -1.78 -14.61 2.90
CA GLY A 108 -3.04 -13.93 2.61
C GLY A 108 -3.36 -12.75 3.50
N LYS A 109 -2.55 -12.53 4.54
CA LYS A 109 -2.77 -11.42 5.48
C LYS A 109 -1.92 -10.24 5.07
N LEU A 110 -2.52 -9.05 5.09
CA LEU A 110 -1.79 -7.81 4.81
C LEU A 110 -0.83 -7.52 5.96
N VAL A 111 0.45 -7.37 5.66
CA VAL A 111 1.45 -7.07 6.67
C VAL A 111 2.19 -5.76 6.42
N GLY A 112 2.07 -5.19 5.23
CA GLY A 112 2.76 -3.94 4.96
C GLY A 112 2.48 -3.44 3.56
N VAL A 113 3.19 -2.37 3.18
CA VAL A 113 3.13 -1.79 1.85
C VAL A 113 4.57 -1.56 1.38
N LEU A 114 4.84 -1.92 0.15
CA LEU A 114 6.14 -1.68 -0.44
C LEU A 114 6.04 -0.51 -1.40
N SER A 115 6.89 0.50 -1.22
CA SER A 115 6.91 1.69 -2.06
C SER A 115 8.14 1.64 -2.96
N ARG A 116 7.93 1.86 -4.27
CA ARG A 116 9.03 1.83 -5.22
C ARG A 116 10.06 2.93 -4.94
N SER A 117 9.59 4.12 -4.60
CA SER A 117 10.50 5.23 -4.34
C SER A 117 11.34 4.99 -3.09
N VAL A 118 10.72 4.45 -2.03
CA VAL A 118 11.46 4.10 -0.82
C VAL A 118 12.48 3.00 -1.12
N LEU A 119 12.08 2.02 -1.89
CA LEU A 119 12.93 0.90 -2.23
C LEU A 119 14.11 1.34 -3.09
N ARG A 120 13.85 2.21 -4.07
CA ARG A 120 14.90 2.74 -4.93
C ARG A 120 15.94 3.48 -4.10
N ARG A 121 15.50 4.29 -3.14
CA ARG A 121 16.41 5.02 -2.27
C ARG A 121 17.25 4.06 -1.42
N ARG A 122 16.61 3.02 -0.88
CA ARG A 122 17.31 2.04 -0.06
C ARG A 122 18.37 1.30 -0.86
N LEU A 123 18.04 0.88 -2.08
CA LEU A 123 19.00 0.19 -2.93
C LEU A 123 20.14 1.11 -3.32
N ALA A 124 19.86 2.38 -3.58
CA ALA A 124 20.89 3.35 -3.88
C ALA A 124 21.84 3.55 -2.70
N GLU A 125 21.31 3.55 -1.49
CA GLU A 125 22.15 3.69 -0.29
C GLU A 125 23.05 2.47 -0.12
N ASP A 126 22.52 1.29 -0.40
CA ASP A 126 23.31 0.06 -0.29
C ASP A 126 24.47 0.04 -1.29
N ASP A 127 24.26 0.63 -2.47
CA ASP A 127 25.25 0.63 -3.52
C ASP A 127 26.13 1.88 -3.51
N ALA A 128 25.74 2.91 -2.77
CA ALA A 128 26.45 4.18 -2.77
C ALA A 128 27.79 4.07 -2.06
N PRO A 129 28.83 4.78 -2.55
CA PRO A 129 30.07 4.89 -1.80
C PRO A 129 29.84 5.65 -0.51
N LEU A 130 30.77 5.49 0.42
CA LEU A 130 30.62 6.14 1.72
C LEU A 130 30.58 7.65 1.65
N ASP A 131 31.16 8.22 0.61
CA ASP A 131 31.18 9.67 0.43
C ASP A 131 30.03 10.16 -0.46
N GLY A 132 29.02 9.32 -0.68
CA GLY A 132 27.89 9.68 -1.51
C GLY A 132 26.85 10.54 -0.82
N ASP A 133 27.22 11.21 0.25
CA ASP A 133 26.29 12.01 1.02
C ASP A 133 25.65 13.13 0.22
N GLU A 134 26.40 13.69 -0.71
CA GLU A 134 25.88 14.78 -1.52
C GLU A 134 24.66 14.35 -2.30
N GLY A 135 24.71 13.16 -2.85
CA GLY A 135 23.56 12.63 -3.57
C GLY A 135 22.35 12.45 -2.68
N ARG A 136 22.58 11.96 -1.49
CA ARG A 136 21.47 11.75 -0.56
C ARG A 136 20.89 13.05 -0.06
N ALA A 137 21.72 14.06 0.09
CA ALA A 137 21.28 15.36 0.57
C ALA A 137 20.34 16.03 -0.41
N ALA A 138 20.28 15.57 -1.63
CA ALA A 138 19.38 16.11 -2.63
C ALA A 138 17.93 15.69 -2.43
N TYR A 139 17.69 14.75 -1.56
CA TYR A 139 16.33 14.30 -1.31
C TYR A 139 15.66 15.11 -0.19
#